data_97c1f3d59487876ce7fd13b502203da8
#
_entry.id   97c1f3d59487876ce7fd13b502203da8
#
_cell.length_a   1.000
_cell.length_b   1.000
_cell.length_c   1.000
_cell.angle_alpha   90.00
_cell.angle_beta   90.00
_cell.angle_gamma   90.00
#
_symmetry.space_group_name_H-M   'P 1'
#
loop_
_entity.id
_entity.type
_entity.pdbx_description
1 polymer ?
#
loop_
_entity_poly.entity_id
_entity_poly.type
_entity_poly.pdbx_seq_one_letter_code
_entity_poly.pdbx_strand_id
1 'polypeptide(L)'
;ASCSSSGMSRAAAIAVSGPLANLALAAVGWIGLLVLTGPVAQFVLWWFVAINLLLAAFNLLPGLPLDGGQVVHSLVWKVSGRRDTALFVAGWLGRLLTVAVVLFFAVLPVVQGILAPFRLLLVAVMAWVLWSGATAALRRAPFERLLDRLDAEEVIEPVGIIRADTPAGHVIGADRRLLALDDRGLPVLLMPAAAADVPDITTLDPATRRLLQVRIEDA
;
A
#
# COMPACT_ATOMS: atom_id res chain seq x y z
N ALA A 1 -3.52 -3.44 21.31
CA ALA A 1 -3.36 -4.79 20.70
C ALA A 1 -4.52 -5.19 19.76
N SER A 2 -5.75 -4.67 19.94
CA SER A 2 -6.93 -5.07 19.15
C SER A 2 -7.04 -4.39 17.76
N CYS A 3 -6.45 -3.22 17.56
CA CYS A 3 -6.52 -2.49 16.31
C CYS A 3 -5.63 -3.11 15.20
N SER A 4 -4.55 -3.79 15.58
CA SER A 4 -3.61 -4.45 14.66
C SER A 4 -4.19 -5.70 13.99
N SER A 5 -5.00 -6.49 14.70
CA SER A 5 -5.54 -7.76 14.19
C SER A 5 -6.59 -7.57 13.09
N SER A 6 -7.40 -6.53 13.15
CA SER A 6 -8.40 -6.22 12.13
C SER A 6 -7.78 -5.74 10.80
N GLY A 7 -6.66 -5.02 10.87
CA GLY A 7 -5.92 -4.59 9.68
C GLY A 7 -5.27 -5.75 8.92
N MET A 8 -4.70 -6.70 9.66
CA MET A 8 -4.06 -7.90 9.07
C MET A 8 -5.07 -8.81 8.37
N SER A 9 -6.23 -9.05 8.97
CA SER A 9 -7.28 -9.90 8.38
C SER A 9 -7.86 -9.28 7.11
N ARG A 10 -8.04 -7.96 7.08
CA ARG A 10 -8.50 -7.23 5.88
C ARG A 10 -7.47 -7.29 4.75
N ALA A 11 -6.19 -7.08 5.04
CA ALA A 11 -5.13 -7.17 4.04
C ALA A 11 -5.03 -8.58 3.43
N ALA A 12 -5.09 -9.63 4.25
CA ALA A 12 -5.12 -11.01 3.78
C ALA A 12 -6.37 -11.33 2.94
N ALA A 13 -7.55 -10.85 3.35
CA ALA A 13 -8.79 -11.04 2.60
C ALA A 13 -8.74 -10.37 1.22
N ILE A 14 -8.20 -9.14 1.15
CA ILE A 14 -8.00 -8.42 -0.12
C ILE A 14 -7.02 -9.20 -1.02
N ALA A 15 -5.91 -9.70 -0.48
CA ALA A 15 -4.92 -10.44 -1.25
C ALA A 15 -5.47 -11.76 -1.83
N VAL A 16 -6.37 -12.44 -1.11
CA VAL A 16 -6.97 -13.69 -1.60
C VAL A 16 -8.10 -13.44 -2.59
N SER A 17 -8.73 -12.27 -2.59
CA SER A 17 -9.86 -11.95 -3.48
C SER A 17 -9.49 -11.97 -4.97
N GLY A 18 -8.26 -11.57 -5.35
CA GLY A 18 -7.78 -11.61 -6.72
C GLY A 18 -7.74 -13.02 -7.30
N PRO A 19 -6.99 -13.96 -6.70
CA PRO A 19 -6.97 -15.36 -7.11
C PRO A 19 -8.36 -16.02 -7.09
N LEU A 20 -9.19 -15.73 -6.08
CA LEU A 20 -10.56 -16.25 -6.02
C LEU A 20 -11.44 -15.76 -7.18
N ALA A 21 -11.32 -14.50 -7.57
CA ALA A 21 -12.04 -13.97 -8.73
C ALA A 21 -11.64 -14.69 -10.02
N ASN A 22 -10.35 -14.91 -10.23
CA ASN A 22 -9.86 -15.67 -11.39
C ASN A 22 -10.33 -17.13 -11.37
N LEU A 23 -10.37 -17.79 -10.20
CA LEU A 23 -10.92 -19.13 -10.08
C LEU A 23 -12.43 -19.16 -10.36
N ALA A 24 -13.19 -18.19 -9.90
CA ALA A 24 -14.61 -18.05 -10.20
C ALA A 24 -14.85 -17.85 -11.69
N LEU A 25 -14.07 -17.01 -12.37
CA LEU A 25 -14.13 -16.81 -13.82
C LEU A 25 -13.77 -18.09 -14.58
N ALA A 26 -12.75 -18.82 -14.14
CA ALA A 26 -12.40 -20.11 -14.72
C ALA A 26 -13.53 -21.14 -14.56
N ALA A 27 -14.20 -21.16 -13.41
CA ALA A 27 -15.37 -22.05 -13.19
C ALA A 27 -16.53 -21.68 -14.11
N VAL A 28 -16.84 -20.40 -14.30
CA VAL A 28 -17.86 -19.95 -15.25
C VAL A 28 -17.51 -20.36 -16.68
N GLY A 29 -16.26 -20.14 -17.10
CA GLY A 29 -15.78 -20.58 -18.41
C GLY A 29 -15.85 -22.10 -18.59
N TRP A 30 -15.55 -22.85 -17.52
CA TRP A 30 -15.67 -24.34 -17.54
C TRP A 30 -17.10 -24.80 -17.70
N ILE A 31 -18.06 -24.16 -17.02
CA ILE A 31 -19.49 -24.44 -17.23
C ILE A 31 -19.88 -24.14 -18.68
N GLY A 32 -19.39 -23.01 -19.24
CA GLY A 32 -19.58 -22.66 -20.64
C GLY A 32 -19.07 -23.76 -21.60
N LEU A 33 -17.94 -24.42 -21.34
CA LEU A 33 -17.39 -25.52 -22.08
C LEU A 33 -18.31 -26.76 -22.08
N LEU A 34 -19.07 -26.95 -20.99
CA LEU A 34 -20.02 -28.06 -20.89
C LEU A 34 -21.33 -27.83 -21.68
N VAL A 35 -21.70 -26.57 -21.87
CA VAL A 35 -22.98 -26.16 -22.46
C VAL A 35 -22.84 -25.80 -23.94
N LEU A 36 -21.77 -25.13 -24.33
CA LEU A 36 -21.54 -24.61 -25.67
C LEU A 36 -20.68 -25.58 -26.49
N THR A 37 -21.24 -26.13 -27.61
CA THR A 37 -20.61 -27.19 -28.42
C THR A 37 -19.97 -26.69 -29.71
N GLY A 38 -20.09 -25.39 -30.04
CA GLY A 38 -19.48 -24.83 -31.26
C GLY A 38 -17.95 -24.75 -31.20
N PRO A 39 -17.20 -25.09 -32.27
CA PRO A 39 -15.74 -25.18 -32.24
C PRO A 39 -15.06 -23.86 -31.87
N VAL A 40 -15.57 -22.72 -32.32
CA VAL A 40 -15.07 -21.42 -31.99
C VAL A 40 -15.31 -21.09 -30.51
N ALA A 41 -16.51 -21.35 -30.00
CA ALA A 41 -16.85 -21.15 -28.58
C ALA A 41 -15.99 -22.02 -27.68
N GLN A 42 -15.81 -23.30 -28.03
CA GLN A 42 -14.94 -24.25 -27.31
C GLN A 42 -13.49 -23.73 -27.26
N PHE A 43 -12.93 -23.25 -28.38
CA PHE A 43 -11.58 -22.72 -28.45
C PHE A 43 -11.42 -21.48 -27.55
N VAL A 44 -12.33 -20.50 -27.64
CA VAL A 44 -12.27 -19.26 -26.85
C VAL A 44 -12.43 -19.56 -25.36
N LEU A 45 -13.41 -20.41 -24.99
CA LEU A 45 -13.64 -20.73 -23.58
C LEU A 45 -12.48 -21.55 -22.98
N TRP A 46 -11.87 -22.44 -23.74
CA TRP A 46 -10.71 -23.19 -23.27
C TRP A 46 -9.55 -22.26 -22.92
N TRP A 47 -9.25 -21.30 -23.81
CA TRP A 47 -8.22 -20.28 -23.51
C TRP A 47 -8.61 -19.37 -22.37
N PHE A 48 -9.88 -18.99 -22.26
CA PHE A 48 -10.38 -18.19 -21.14
C PHE A 48 -10.17 -18.91 -19.81
N VAL A 49 -10.53 -20.18 -19.72
CA VAL A 49 -10.30 -21.00 -18.51
C VAL A 49 -8.81 -21.12 -18.23
N ALA A 50 -8.01 -21.48 -19.22
CA ALA A 50 -6.59 -21.71 -19.06
C ALA A 50 -5.86 -20.44 -18.55
N ILE A 51 -6.18 -19.27 -19.12
CA ILE A 51 -5.59 -17.98 -18.71
C ILE A 51 -6.00 -17.63 -17.27
N ASN A 52 -7.27 -17.79 -16.92
CA ASN A 52 -7.72 -17.48 -15.56
C ASN A 52 -7.11 -18.42 -14.51
N LEU A 53 -6.97 -19.70 -14.80
CA LEU A 53 -6.28 -20.65 -13.93
C LEU A 53 -4.80 -20.31 -13.79
N LEU A 54 -4.14 -19.94 -14.88
CA LEU A 54 -2.74 -19.52 -14.87
C LEU A 54 -2.55 -18.25 -14.04
N LEU A 55 -3.42 -17.24 -14.21
CA LEU A 55 -3.39 -16.00 -13.43
C LEU A 55 -3.63 -16.27 -11.94
N ALA A 56 -4.59 -17.15 -11.60
CA ALA A 56 -4.82 -17.53 -10.21
C ALA A 56 -3.59 -18.21 -9.60
N ALA A 57 -3.01 -19.18 -10.30
CA ALA A 57 -1.82 -19.89 -9.86
C ALA A 57 -0.62 -18.95 -9.71
N PHE A 58 -0.41 -18.05 -10.68
CA PHE A 58 0.68 -17.09 -10.65
C PHE A 58 0.53 -16.09 -9.50
N ASN A 59 -0.67 -15.57 -9.27
CA ASN A 59 -0.96 -14.65 -8.17
C ASN A 59 -0.84 -15.30 -6.79
N LEU A 60 -0.96 -16.61 -6.68
CA LEU A 60 -0.75 -17.35 -5.43
C LEU A 60 0.73 -17.62 -5.11
N LEU A 61 1.66 -17.32 -6.03
CA LEU A 61 3.09 -17.53 -5.77
C LEU A 61 3.57 -16.64 -4.61
N PRO A 62 4.38 -17.20 -3.68
CA PRO A 62 4.76 -16.53 -2.45
C PRO A 62 5.86 -15.49 -2.66
N GLY A 63 5.55 -14.33 -3.18
CA GLY A 63 6.52 -13.25 -3.39
C GLY A 63 5.87 -11.94 -3.80
N LEU A 64 6.32 -10.83 -3.19
CA LEU A 64 5.88 -9.51 -3.64
C LEU A 64 6.47 -9.22 -5.04
N PRO A 65 5.70 -8.58 -5.94
CA PRO A 65 4.44 -7.85 -5.70
C PRO A 65 3.14 -8.65 -5.88
N LEU A 66 3.19 -9.98 -5.96
CA LEU A 66 2.01 -10.84 -6.18
C LEU A 66 1.12 -10.93 -4.93
N ASP A 67 -0.15 -11.34 -5.12
CA ASP A 67 -1.13 -11.47 -4.03
C ASP A 67 -0.67 -12.53 -2.99
N GLY A 68 -0.10 -13.64 -3.43
CA GLY A 68 0.52 -14.63 -2.54
C GLY A 68 1.65 -14.06 -1.70
N GLY A 69 2.41 -13.10 -2.22
CA GLY A 69 3.39 -12.36 -1.46
C GLY A 69 2.77 -11.49 -0.35
N GLN A 70 1.59 -10.93 -0.58
CA GLN A 70 0.84 -10.20 0.46
C GLN A 70 0.28 -11.14 1.53
N VAL A 71 -0.13 -12.35 1.14
CA VAL A 71 -0.53 -13.41 2.10
C VAL A 71 0.66 -13.78 2.99
N VAL A 72 1.83 -14.03 2.38
CA VAL A 72 3.07 -14.30 3.14
C VAL A 72 3.42 -13.13 4.06
N HIS A 73 3.38 -11.89 3.56
CA HIS A 73 3.59 -10.69 4.36
C HIS A 73 2.66 -10.66 5.59
N SER A 74 1.35 -10.87 5.38
CA SER A 74 0.36 -10.87 6.46
C SER A 74 0.60 -11.99 7.48
N LEU A 75 1.00 -13.18 7.01
CA LEU A 75 1.30 -14.32 7.86
C LEU A 75 2.56 -14.09 8.69
N VAL A 76 3.64 -13.65 8.06
CA VAL A 76 4.90 -13.34 8.75
C VAL A 76 4.69 -12.22 9.76
N TRP A 77 3.94 -11.18 9.41
CA TRP A 77 3.59 -10.11 10.34
C TRP A 77 2.79 -10.64 11.54
N LYS A 78 1.82 -11.52 11.31
CA LYS A 78 1.04 -12.14 12.39
C LYS A 78 1.91 -12.94 13.36
N VAL A 79 2.90 -13.66 12.86
CA VAL A 79 3.78 -14.52 13.66
C VAL A 79 4.90 -13.72 14.33
N SER A 80 5.53 -12.80 13.61
CA SER A 80 6.66 -12.02 14.11
C SER A 80 6.27 -10.78 14.92
N GLY A 81 5.03 -10.30 14.76
CA GLY A 81 4.56 -9.02 15.32
C GLY A 81 5.19 -7.79 14.62
N ARG A 82 6.06 -7.95 13.63
CA ARG A 82 6.87 -6.90 13.02
C ARG A 82 6.62 -6.76 11.53
N ARG A 83 6.19 -5.58 11.10
CA ARG A 83 5.91 -5.26 9.70
C ARG A 83 7.17 -5.23 8.83
N ASP A 84 8.26 -4.69 9.36
CA ASP A 84 9.55 -4.61 8.68
C ASP A 84 10.08 -5.99 8.29
N THR A 85 10.02 -6.95 9.22
CA THR A 85 10.44 -8.34 8.98
C THR A 85 9.55 -9.01 7.93
N ALA A 86 8.24 -8.78 7.98
CA ALA A 86 7.31 -9.32 7.01
C ALA A 86 7.56 -8.81 5.58
N LEU A 87 7.82 -7.50 5.41
CA LEU A 87 8.20 -6.90 4.13
C LEU A 87 9.53 -7.45 3.61
N PHE A 88 10.50 -7.61 4.51
CA PHE A 88 11.81 -8.15 4.16
C PHE A 88 11.70 -9.58 3.62
N VAL A 89 11.00 -10.46 4.34
CA VAL A 89 10.80 -11.86 3.94
C VAL A 89 10.04 -11.94 2.62
N ALA A 90 8.90 -11.26 2.48
CA ALA A 90 8.09 -11.29 1.28
C ALA A 90 8.82 -10.67 0.06
N GLY A 91 9.64 -9.64 0.27
CA GLY A 91 10.47 -9.03 -0.77
C GLY A 91 11.59 -9.97 -1.25
N TRP A 92 12.27 -10.67 -0.34
CA TRP A 92 13.29 -11.65 -0.72
C TRP A 92 12.70 -12.86 -1.45
N LEU A 93 11.54 -13.36 -1.01
CA LEU A 93 10.82 -14.39 -1.74
C LEU A 93 10.45 -13.94 -3.16
N GLY A 94 10.04 -12.67 -3.34
CA GLY A 94 9.77 -12.09 -4.66
C GLY A 94 11.02 -12.07 -5.56
N ARG A 95 12.20 -11.74 -5.02
CA ARG A 95 13.47 -11.81 -5.76
C ARG A 95 13.83 -13.25 -6.14
N LEU A 96 13.68 -14.17 -5.20
CA LEU A 96 13.95 -15.59 -5.43
C LEU A 96 13.03 -16.14 -6.53
N LEU A 97 11.75 -15.78 -6.49
CA LEU A 97 10.78 -16.10 -7.50
C LEU A 97 11.18 -15.53 -8.88
N THR A 98 11.64 -14.28 -8.92
CA THR A 98 12.10 -13.66 -10.18
C THR A 98 13.27 -14.44 -10.77
N VAL A 99 14.24 -14.82 -9.96
CA VAL A 99 15.37 -15.65 -10.41
C VAL A 99 14.88 -17.00 -10.93
N ALA A 100 13.96 -17.66 -10.22
CA ALA A 100 13.39 -18.94 -10.65
C ALA A 100 12.66 -18.81 -11.99
N VAL A 101 11.86 -17.75 -12.20
CA VAL A 101 11.18 -17.46 -13.47
C VAL A 101 12.17 -17.28 -14.61
N VAL A 102 13.23 -16.50 -14.40
CA VAL A 102 14.27 -16.28 -15.43
C VAL A 102 15.01 -17.58 -15.75
N LEU A 103 15.40 -18.34 -14.74
CA LEU A 103 16.10 -19.62 -14.96
C LEU A 103 15.22 -20.61 -15.74
N PHE A 104 13.95 -20.75 -15.37
CA PHE A 104 13.07 -21.74 -15.96
C PHE A 104 12.58 -21.34 -17.36
N PHE A 105 12.21 -20.09 -17.57
CA PHE A 105 11.58 -19.65 -18.82
C PHE A 105 12.56 -18.98 -19.81
N ALA A 106 13.72 -18.52 -19.38
CA ALA A 106 14.74 -17.95 -20.26
C ALA A 106 15.97 -18.85 -20.39
N VAL A 107 16.66 -19.12 -19.29
CA VAL A 107 17.98 -19.78 -19.32
C VAL A 107 17.86 -21.24 -19.77
N LEU A 108 16.98 -22.01 -19.16
CA LEU A 108 16.82 -23.45 -19.47
C LEU A 108 16.48 -23.71 -20.95
N PRO A 109 15.51 -23.00 -21.60
CA PRO A 109 15.25 -23.20 -23.02
C PRO A 109 16.38 -22.74 -23.94
N VAL A 110 17.10 -21.66 -23.57
CA VAL A 110 18.26 -21.20 -24.35
C VAL A 110 19.37 -22.23 -24.35
N VAL A 111 19.66 -22.84 -23.19
CA VAL A 111 20.65 -23.92 -23.07
C VAL A 111 20.23 -25.15 -23.87
N GLN A 112 18.93 -25.39 -24.02
CA GLN A 112 18.40 -26.46 -24.88
C GLN A 112 18.38 -26.12 -26.38
N GLY A 113 18.94 -24.96 -26.77
CA GLY A 113 18.99 -24.52 -28.17
C GLY A 113 17.69 -23.90 -28.68
N ILE A 114 16.70 -23.65 -27.81
CA ILE A 114 15.39 -23.09 -28.18
C ILE A 114 15.45 -21.57 -28.04
N LEU A 115 15.87 -20.88 -29.10
CA LEU A 115 15.87 -19.42 -29.16
C LEU A 115 14.50 -18.92 -29.63
N ALA A 116 13.78 -18.24 -28.75
CA ALA A 116 12.51 -17.56 -29.06
C ALA A 116 12.57 -16.10 -28.56
N PRO A 117 12.95 -15.13 -29.42
CA PRO A 117 13.17 -13.75 -29.02
C PRO A 117 11.94 -13.11 -28.32
N PHE A 118 10.75 -13.39 -28.82
CA PHE A 118 9.51 -12.89 -28.24
C PHE A 118 9.30 -13.43 -26.80
N ARG A 119 9.60 -14.71 -26.54
CA ARG A 119 9.55 -15.29 -25.22
C ARG A 119 10.55 -14.64 -24.26
N LEU A 120 11.79 -14.41 -24.73
CA LEU A 120 12.81 -13.74 -23.94
C LEU A 120 12.39 -12.33 -23.57
N LEU A 121 11.78 -11.59 -24.49
CA LEU A 121 11.22 -10.26 -24.23
C LEU A 121 10.12 -10.32 -23.14
N LEU A 122 9.18 -11.26 -23.24
CA LEU A 122 8.14 -11.42 -22.23
C LEU A 122 8.70 -11.75 -20.86
N VAL A 123 9.67 -12.69 -20.80
CA VAL A 123 10.34 -13.04 -19.53
C VAL A 123 11.10 -11.84 -18.96
N ALA A 124 11.76 -11.06 -19.79
CA ALA A 124 12.46 -9.85 -19.35
C ALA A 124 11.51 -8.82 -18.74
N VAL A 125 10.36 -8.56 -19.38
CA VAL A 125 9.33 -7.66 -18.84
C VAL A 125 8.77 -8.18 -17.52
N MET A 126 8.41 -9.46 -17.44
CA MET A 126 7.91 -10.07 -16.21
C MET A 126 8.96 -10.00 -15.08
N ALA A 127 10.22 -10.34 -15.40
CA ALA A 127 11.32 -10.27 -14.43
C ALA A 127 11.53 -8.84 -13.92
N TRP A 128 11.44 -7.84 -14.81
CA TRP A 128 11.54 -6.43 -14.42
C TRP A 128 10.41 -6.01 -13.47
N VAL A 129 9.16 -6.38 -13.76
CA VAL A 129 8.00 -6.09 -12.92
C VAL A 129 8.14 -6.74 -11.54
N LEU A 130 8.46 -8.04 -11.50
CA LEU A 130 8.64 -8.78 -10.26
C LEU A 130 9.80 -8.23 -9.43
N TRP A 131 10.94 -7.96 -10.06
CA TRP A 131 12.12 -7.42 -9.40
C TRP A 131 11.91 -6.03 -8.86
N SER A 132 11.26 -5.14 -9.63
CA SER A 132 10.96 -3.79 -9.20
C SER A 132 10.01 -3.75 -8.02
N GLY A 133 8.94 -4.56 -8.04
CA GLY A 133 8.01 -4.70 -6.92
C GLY A 133 8.65 -5.28 -5.65
N ALA A 134 9.46 -6.35 -5.79
CA ALA A 134 10.21 -6.92 -4.68
C ALA A 134 11.21 -5.90 -4.09
N THR A 135 11.88 -5.11 -4.95
CA THR A 135 12.80 -4.07 -4.51
C THR A 135 12.09 -2.94 -3.79
N ALA A 136 10.91 -2.52 -4.28
CA ALA A 136 10.08 -1.52 -3.61
C ALA A 136 9.68 -1.96 -2.20
N ALA A 137 9.31 -3.24 -2.02
CA ALA A 137 9.01 -3.80 -0.71
C ALA A 137 10.22 -3.76 0.23
N LEU A 138 11.39 -4.17 -0.26
CA LEU A 138 12.63 -4.14 0.53
C LEU A 138 13.07 -2.73 0.92
N ARG A 139 12.82 -1.73 0.07
CA ARG A 139 13.10 -0.32 0.39
C ARG A 139 12.14 0.25 1.44
N ARG A 140 10.92 -0.25 1.52
CA ARG A 140 9.92 0.17 2.53
C ARG A 140 10.20 -0.43 3.91
N ALA A 141 10.80 -1.61 3.99
CA ALA A 141 11.05 -2.30 5.25
C ALA A 141 11.81 -1.45 6.30
N PRO A 142 12.93 -0.74 5.98
CA PRO A 142 13.61 0.11 6.96
C PRO A 142 12.77 1.32 7.39
N PHE A 143 11.91 1.85 6.52
CA PHE A 143 11.02 2.96 6.85
C PHE A 143 9.93 2.54 7.84
N GLU A 144 9.31 1.38 7.65
CA GLU A 144 8.36 0.80 8.63
C GLU A 144 9.02 0.57 9.99
N ARG A 145 10.30 0.16 10.00
CA ARG A 145 11.05 0.01 11.25
C ARG A 145 11.26 1.33 11.99
N LEU A 146 11.43 2.44 11.27
CA LEU A 146 11.54 3.77 11.88
C LEU A 146 10.19 4.20 12.44
N LEU A 147 9.10 4.00 11.69
CA LEU A 147 7.75 4.33 12.15
C LEU A 147 7.34 3.54 13.40
N ASP A 148 7.70 2.25 13.49
CA ASP A 148 7.44 1.41 14.66
C ASP A 148 8.21 1.86 15.92
N ARG A 149 9.28 2.66 15.76
CA ARG A 149 10.07 3.22 16.87
C ARG A 149 9.59 4.59 17.32
N LEU A 150 8.85 5.29 16.47
CA LEU A 150 8.26 6.58 16.82
C LEU A 150 7.00 6.28 17.65
N ASP A 151 7.08 6.58 18.95
CA ASP A 151 5.88 6.55 19.78
C ASP A 151 4.98 7.70 19.33
N ALA A 152 3.71 7.39 19.05
CA ALA A 152 2.77 8.42 18.57
C ALA A 152 2.66 9.58 19.58
N GLU A 153 2.86 9.30 20.88
CA GLU A 153 2.89 10.33 21.93
C GLU A 153 4.11 11.25 21.81
N GLU A 154 5.24 10.77 21.27
CA GLU A 154 6.47 11.56 21.11
C GLU A 154 6.45 12.46 19.86
N VAL A 155 5.64 12.07 18.84
CA VAL A 155 5.49 12.80 17.57
C VAL A 155 4.30 13.75 17.61
N ILE A 156 3.26 13.41 18.39
CA ILE A 156 2.10 14.28 18.58
C ILE A 156 2.44 15.29 19.67
N GLU A 157 2.94 16.45 19.27
CA GLU A 157 3.00 17.58 20.19
C GLU A 157 1.58 17.86 20.70
N PRO A 158 1.36 17.92 22.01
CA PRO A 158 0.06 18.25 22.56
C PRO A 158 -0.35 19.65 22.09
N VAL A 159 -1.33 19.70 21.21
CA VAL A 159 -1.90 20.96 20.72
C VAL A 159 -3.00 21.39 21.68
N GLY A 160 -2.87 22.57 22.27
CA GLY A 160 -3.95 23.20 23.05
C GLY A 160 -5.06 23.64 22.10
N ILE A 161 -6.31 23.28 22.39
CA ILE A 161 -7.48 23.71 21.62
C ILE A 161 -8.02 24.99 22.26
N ILE A 162 -8.14 26.05 21.48
CA ILE A 162 -8.76 27.31 21.88
C ILE A 162 -9.87 27.69 20.90
N ARG A 163 -10.80 28.51 21.35
CA ARG A 163 -11.81 29.12 20.46
C ARG A 163 -11.20 30.36 19.80
N ALA A 164 -11.62 30.65 18.57
CA ALA A 164 -11.12 31.78 17.81
C ALA A 164 -11.49 33.15 18.45
N ASP A 165 -12.48 33.18 19.35
CA ASP A 165 -12.91 34.34 20.14
C ASP A 165 -12.21 34.48 21.49
N THR A 166 -11.26 33.59 21.83
CA THR A 166 -10.53 33.63 23.10
C THR A 166 -9.63 34.87 23.17
N PRO A 167 -9.74 35.70 24.21
CA PRO A 167 -8.91 36.88 24.35
C PRO A 167 -7.40 36.53 24.43
N ALA A 168 -6.57 37.30 23.74
CA ALA A 168 -5.14 37.04 23.62
C ALA A 168 -4.43 36.90 24.99
N GLY A 169 -4.88 37.58 26.03
CA GLY A 169 -4.35 37.48 27.38
C GLY A 169 -4.45 36.10 28.04
N HIS A 170 -5.34 35.23 27.56
CA HIS A 170 -5.45 33.86 28.04
C HIS A 170 -4.58 32.86 27.25
N VAL A 171 -3.99 33.32 26.15
CA VAL A 171 -3.15 32.52 25.24
C VAL A 171 -1.67 32.74 25.53
N ILE A 172 -1.34 33.88 26.19
CA ILE A 172 0.03 34.27 26.53
C ILE A 172 0.60 33.30 27.58
N GLY A 173 1.71 32.65 27.24
CA GLY A 173 2.39 31.67 28.12
C GLY A 173 2.08 30.22 27.84
N ALA A 174 1.36 29.90 26.78
CA ALA A 174 1.20 28.54 26.36
C ALA A 174 2.51 27.98 25.76
N ASP A 175 3.16 27.08 26.50
CA ASP A 175 4.37 26.37 26.06
C ASP A 175 4.07 25.29 25.02
N ARG A 176 2.96 25.44 24.29
CA ARG A 176 2.43 24.46 23.35
C ARG A 176 1.85 25.14 22.11
N ARG A 177 1.86 24.43 21.00
CA ARG A 177 1.12 24.84 19.80
C ARG A 177 -0.37 24.91 20.11
N LEU A 178 -1.05 25.94 19.63
CA LEU A 178 -2.47 26.17 19.85
C LEU A 178 -3.24 26.06 18.53
N LEU A 179 -4.33 25.32 18.54
CA LEU A 179 -5.26 25.20 17.41
C LEU A 179 -6.53 26.01 17.76
N ALA A 180 -6.75 27.09 17.01
CA ALA A 180 -7.98 27.85 17.14
C ALA A 180 -9.11 27.22 16.30
N LEU A 181 -10.28 27.02 16.94
CA LEU A 181 -11.48 26.52 16.28
C LEU A 181 -12.49 27.66 16.14
N ASP A 182 -13.24 27.66 15.02
CA ASP A 182 -14.41 28.54 14.83
C ASP A 182 -15.63 28.08 15.67
N ASP A 183 -16.75 28.84 15.57
CA ASP A 183 -17.99 28.50 16.25
C ASP A 183 -18.62 27.16 15.79
N ARG A 184 -18.15 26.60 14.68
CA ARG A 184 -18.57 25.29 14.13
C ARG A 184 -17.61 24.16 14.49
N GLY A 185 -16.54 24.47 15.27
CA GLY A 185 -15.51 23.49 15.64
C GLY A 185 -14.51 23.16 14.52
N LEU A 186 -14.46 23.98 13.45
CA LEU A 186 -13.49 23.81 12.38
C LEU A 186 -12.18 24.52 12.69
N PRO A 187 -11.01 23.94 12.35
CA PRO A 187 -9.72 24.57 12.58
C PRO A 187 -9.53 25.81 11.70
N VAL A 188 -9.25 26.96 12.33
CA VAL A 188 -9.08 28.26 11.66
C VAL A 188 -7.63 28.68 11.65
N LEU A 189 -6.88 28.36 12.70
CA LEU A 189 -5.51 28.81 12.86
C LEU A 189 -4.69 27.86 13.74
N LEU A 190 -3.46 27.55 13.31
CA LEU A 190 -2.45 26.87 14.11
C LEU A 190 -1.37 27.89 14.52
N MET A 191 -1.23 28.14 15.82
CA MET A 191 -0.20 29.05 16.35
C MET A 191 1.03 28.27 16.82
N PRO A 192 2.25 28.68 16.47
CA PRO A 192 3.47 28.09 16.99
C PRO A 192 3.64 28.37 18.48
N ALA A 193 4.32 27.51 19.23
CA ALA A 193 4.55 27.65 20.67
C ALA A 193 5.32 28.95 21.09
N ALA A 194 6.05 29.56 20.17
CA ALA A 194 6.86 30.76 20.43
C ALA A 194 6.13 32.10 20.13
N ALA A 195 4.84 32.06 19.84
CA ALA A 195 4.07 33.26 19.48
C ALA A 195 3.59 34.02 20.76
N ALA A 196 4.51 34.36 21.66
CA ALA A 196 4.19 35.22 22.82
C ALA A 196 3.75 36.64 22.43
N ASP A 197 3.91 37.03 21.15
CA ASP A 197 3.60 38.35 20.61
C ASP A 197 2.67 38.32 19.40
N VAL A 198 1.67 37.42 19.35
CA VAL A 198 0.71 37.46 18.26
C VAL A 198 -0.33 38.55 18.57
N PRO A 199 -0.39 39.63 17.77
CA PRO A 199 -1.47 40.61 17.87
C PRO A 199 -2.82 39.89 17.62
N ASP A 200 -3.85 40.38 18.28
CA ASP A 200 -5.22 39.93 18.22
C ASP A 200 -5.58 39.41 16.79
N ILE A 201 -6.03 38.16 16.68
CA ILE A 201 -6.34 37.49 15.39
C ILE A 201 -7.32 38.33 14.57
N THR A 202 -8.13 39.14 15.23
CA THR A 202 -9.06 40.07 14.57
C THR A 202 -8.36 41.22 13.86
N THR A 203 -7.10 41.53 14.23
CA THR A 203 -6.29 42.61 13.64
C THR A 203 -5.41 42.15 12.49
N LEU A 204 -5.32 40.85 12.22
CA LEU A 204 -4.57 40.32 11.07
C LEU A 204 -5.24 40.76 9.75
N ASP A 205 -4.41 41.34 8.88
CA ASP A 205 -4.79 41.68 7.50
C ASP A 205 -5.47 40.50 6.78
N PRO A 206 -6.56 40.75 6.04
CA PRO A 206 -7.27 39.72 5.28
C PRO A 206 -6.41 38.90 4.33
N ALA A 207 -5.30 39.44 3.84
CA ALA A 207 -4.34 38.76 3.00
C ALA A 207 -3.55 37.71 3.80
N THR A 208 -3.11 38.04 5.01
CA THR A 208 -2.42 37.12 5.92
C THR A 208 -3.35 36.00 6.41
N ARG A 209 -4.64 36.30 6.63
CA ARG A 209 -5.67 35.28 6.90
C ARG A 209 -5.82 34.29 5.75
N ARG A 210 -5.82 34.76 4.51
CA ARG A 210 -5.93 33.87 3.32
C ARG A 210 -4.71 33.00 3.12
N LEU A 211 -3.51 33.52 3.36
CA LEU A 211 -2.25 32.74 3.27
C LEU A 211 -2.18 31.63 4.32
N LEU A 212 -2.73 31.86 5.51
CA LEU A 212 -2.82 30.85 6.56
C LEU A 212 -3.89 29.80 6.26
N GLN A 213 -5.01 30.18 5.63
CA GLN A 213 -6.03 29.24 5.15
C GLN A 213 -5.53 28.33 4.03
N VAL A 214 -4.81 28.87 3.04
CA VAL A 214 -4.24 28.09 1.93
C VAL A 214 -3.21 27.05 2.44
N ARG A 215 -2.47 27.36 3.49
CA ARG A 215 -1.47 26.46 4.05
C ARG A 215 -2.07 25.29 4.85
N ILE A 216 -3.32 25.40 5.28
CA ILE A 216 -4.07 24.33 5.97
C ILE A 216 -4.75 23.39 4.95
N GLU A 217 -5.13 23.90 3.76
CA GLU A 217 -5.71 23.11 2.69
C GLU A 217 -4.67 22.25 1.94
N ASP A 218 -3.38 22.62 2.00
CA ASP A 218 -2.27 21.91 1.32
C ASP A 218 -1.50 20.93 2.25
N ALA A 219 -1.86 20.79 3.52
CA ALA A 219 -1.22 19.93 4.52
C ALA A 219 -2.11 18.71 4.86
#